data_985903da0872026c761bdf6222085189
#
_entry.id   985903da0872026c761bdf6222085189
#
_cell.length_a   1.000
_cell.length_b   1.000
_cell.length_c   1.000
_cell.angle_alpha   90.00
_cell.angle_beta   90.00
_cell.angle_gamma   90.00
#
_symmetry.space_group_name_H-M   'P 1'
#
loop_
_entity.id
_entity.type
_entity.pdbx_description
1 polymer ?
#
loop_
_entity_poly.entity_id
_entity_poly.type
_entity_poly.pdbx_seq_one_letter_code
_entity_poly.pdbx_strand_id
1 'polypeptide(L)'
;MPPTLKTLTVSVKARVGGQTVTVTEPVGSNSRLYKITDTSVKPEISYDTVVNKSDGWSELPINGEVSGTKNQVITIVDVDSKFKARAKGESVLPEPTTGD
;
A
#
# COMPACT_ATOMS: atom_id res chain seq x y z
N MET A 1 7.14 1.37 26.93
CA MET A 1 7.21 2.08 25.64
C MET A 1 6.02 1.69 24.78
N PRO A 2 5.29 2.64 24.25
CA PRO A 2 4.13 2.30 23.42
C PRO A 2 4.59 1.60 22.14
N PRO A 3 3.78 0.68 21.59
CA PRO A 3 4.12 0.04 20.35
C PRO A 3 4.11 1.05 19.19
N THR A 4 4.96 0.81 18.23
CA THR A 4 5.08 1.67 17.06
C THR A 4 4.71 0.90 15.80
N LEU A 5 4.26 1.64 14.79
CA LEU A 5 3.96 1.08 13.49
C LEU A 5 5.26 0.57 12.84
N LYS A 6 5.25 -0.65 12.36
CA LYS A 6 6.40 -1.20 11.63
C LYS A 6 6.46 -0.57 10.25
N THR A 7 7.67 -0.46 9.70
CA THR A 7 7.87 0.06 8.36
C THR A 7 7.95 -1.08 7.36
N LEU A 8 7.15 -0.98 6.30
CA LEU A 8 7.21 -1.93 5.20
C LEU A 8 8.14 -1.40 4.12
N THR A 9 8.92 -2.28 3.53
CA THR A 9 9.79 -1.95 2.41
C THR A 9 9.02 -2.20 1.12
N VAL A 10 8.60 -1.12 0.45
CA VAL A 10 7.75 -1.17 -0.73
C VAL A 10 8.57 -0.82 -1.97
N SER A 11 8.53 -1.70 -2.95
CA SER A 11 9.17 -1.52 -4.25
C SER A 11 8.11 -1.53 -5.34
N VAL A 12 8.17 -0.60 -6.28
CA VAL A 12 7.19 -0.52 -7.36
C VAL A 12 7.90 -0.48 -8.69
N LYS A 13 7.45 -1.33 -9.62
CA LYS A 13 7.96 -1.33 -10.99
C LYS A 13 6.82 -1.08 -11.95
N ALA A 14 7.13 -0.36 -13.04
CA ALA A 14 6.14 -0.12 -14.09
C ALA A 14 5.84 -1.40 -14.86
N ARG A 15 4.60 -1.56 -15.26
CA ARG A 15 4.17 -2.63 -16.17
C ARG A 15 3.16 -2.07 -17.16
N VAL A 16 2.81 -2.87 -18.15
CA VAL A 16 1.80 -2.47 -19.12
C VAL A 16 0.47 -2.26 -18.39
N GLY A 17 -0.06 -1.06 -18.47
CA GLY A 17 -1.35 -0.71 -17.88
C GLY A 17 -1.31 -0.38 -16.39
N GLY A 18 -0.14 -0.36 -15.77
CA GLY A 18 -0.07 -0.05 -14.34
C GLY A 18 1.29 -0.29 -13.72
N GLN A 19 1.29 -0.83 -12.52
CA GLN A 19 2.52 -1.06 -11.77
C GLN A 19 2.45 -2.39 -11.03
N THR A 20 3.60 -2.93 -10.69
CA THR A 20 3.71 -4.13 -9.85
C THR A 20 4.37 -3.74 -8.54
N VAL A 21 3.70 -4.02 -7.43
CA VAL A 21 4.16 -3.67 -6.09
C VAL A 21 4.74 -4.91 -5.42
N THR A 22 5.91 -4.76 -4.83
CA THR A 22 6.54 -5.82 -4.05
C THR A 22 6.79 -5.29 -2.65
N VAL A 23 6.36 -6.04 -1.64
CA VAL A 23 6.62 -5.71 -0.24
C VAL A 23 7.51 -6.82 0.32
N THR A 24 8.66 -6.42 0.85
CA THR A 24 9.67 -7.37 1.32
C THR A 24 9.21 -8.14 2.55
N GLU A 25 8.53 -7.46 3.47
CA GLU A 25 8.08 -8.06 4.71
C GLU A 25 6.84 -8.94 4.48
N PRO A 26 6.81 -10.15 5.04
CA PRO A 26 5.62 -11.01 4.88
C PRO A 26 4.45 -10.44 5.68
N VAL A 27 3.24 -10.65 5.16
CA VAL A 27 2.04 -10.17 5.83
C VAL A 27 1.69 -10.99 7.07
N GLY A 28 2.12 -12.24 7.12
CA GLY A 28 1.83 -13.13 8.24
C GLY A 28 0.34 -13.37 8.39
N SER A 29 -0.19 -13.23 9.60
CA SER A 29 -1.61 -13.39 9.89
C SER A 29 -2.43 -12.11 9.65
N ASN A 30 -1.77 -11.02 9.27
CA ASN A 30 -2.44 -9.75 8.98
C ASN A 30 -3.00 -9.74 7.56
N SER A 31 -3.80 -8.73 7.26
CA SER A 31 -4.27 -8.47 5.90
C SER A 31 -3.55 -7.24 5.36
N ARG A 32 -3.27 -7.23 4.08
CA ARG A 32 -2.54 -6.13 3.46
C ARG A 32 -3.47 -5.34 2.56
N LEU A 33 -3.65 -4.07 2.89
CA LEU A 33 -4.51 -3.15 2.14
C LEU A 33 -3.67 -2.06 1.49
N TYR A 34 -4.18 -1.47 0.41
CA TYR A 34 -3.50 -0.37 -0.25
C TYR A 34 -4.48 0.71 -0.65
N LYS A 35 -3.96 1.92 -0.82
CA LYS A 35 -4.69 3.05 -1.36
C LYS A 35 -3.74 3.90 -2.19
N ILE A 36 -4.20 4.36 -3.34
CA ILE A 36 -3.40 5.21 -4.23
C ILE A 36 -3.97 6.62 -4.16
N THR A 37 -3.12 7.59 -3.83
CA THR A 37 -3.52 8.99 -3.67
C THR A 37 -2.47 9.90 -4.29
N ASP A 38 -2.82 11.18 -4.43
CA ASP A 38 -1.82 12.19 -4.80
C ASP A 38 -0.82 12.39 -3.66
N THR A 39 0.38 12.86 -4.00
CA THR A 39 1.42 13.07 -2.99
C THR A 39 1.04 14.12 -1.95
N SER A 40 0.14 15.04 -2.30
CA SER A 40 -0.31 16.09 -1.39
C SER A 40 -1.41 15.65 -0.41
N VAL A 41 -2.00 14.47 -0.64
CA VAL A 41 -3.14 13.98 0.17
C VAL A 41 -2.92 12.56 0.67
N LYS A 42 -1.68 12.25 1.04
CA LYS A 42 -1.35 10.91 1.55
C LYS A 42 -2.10 10.63 2.85
N PRO A 43 -2.58 9.39 3.04
CA PRO A 43 -3.24 9.04 4.30
C PRO A 43 -2.26 9.05 5.45
N GLU A 44 -2.72 9.52 6.61
CA GLU A 44 -1.93 9.47 7.82
C GLU A 44 -2.31 8.23 8.61
N ILE A 45 -1.34 7.36 8.82
CA ILE A 45 -1.55 6.08 9.48
C ILE A 45 -0.65 6.01 10.70
N SER A 46 -1.26 5.72 11.84
CA SER A 46 -0.53 5.48 13.10
C SER A 46 -0.85 4.09 13.60
N TYR A 47 -0.10 3.63 14.59
CA TYR A 47 -0.41 2.34 15.21
C TYR A 47 -1.86 2.35 15.72
N ASP A 48 -2.58 1.28 15.47
CA ASP A 48 -4.01 1.11 15.80
C ASP A 48 -4.97 1.98 14.98
N THR A 49 -4.50 2.74 14.00
CA THR A 49 -5.42 3.43 13.09
C THR A 49 -6.28 2.40 12.36
N VAL A 50 -7.59 2.59 12.39
CA VAL A 50 -8.50 1.68 11.69
C VAL A 50 -8.48 2.00 10.20
N VAL A 51 -8.14 1.00 9.39
CA VAL A 51 -8.08 1.09 7.93
C VAL A 51 -9.06 0.09 7.37
N ASN A 52 -10.07 0.55 6.66
CA ASN A 52 -11.08 -0.36 6.14
C ASN A 52 -11.48 -0.01 4.71
N LYS A 53 -12.12 -0.97 4.05
CA LYS A 53 -12.46 -0.86 2.63
C LYS A 53 -13.47 0.24 2.35
N SER A 54 -14.30 0.59 3.33
CA SER A 54 -15.28 1.65 3.14
C SER A 54 -14.65 3.03 3.00
N ASP A 55 -13.38 3.17 3.40
CA ASP A 55 -12.64 4.42 3.27
C ASP A 55 -11.80 4.49 2.00
N GLY A 56 -12.02 3.60 1.05
CA GLY A 56 -11.32 3.61 -0.22
C GLY A 56 -10.11 2.68 -0.27
N TRP A 57 -9.90 1.87 0.75
CA TRP A 57 -8.82 0.89 0.76
C TRP A 57 -9.24 -0.39 0.07
N SER A 58 -8.30 -1.04 -0.59
CA SER A 58 -8.53 -2.31 -1.29
C SER A 58 -7.49 -3.33 -0.86
N GLU A 59 -7.83 -4.62 -0.97
CA GLU A 59 -6.86 -5.67 -0.71
C GLU A 59 -5.80 -5.68 -1.79
N LEU A 60 -4.53 -5.77 -1.38
CA LEU A 60 -3.43 -5.86 -2.34
C LEU A 60 -3.47 -7.24 -2.99
N PRO A 61 -3.52 -7.31 -4.34
CA PRO A 61 -3.50 -8.61 -5.02
C PRO A 61 -2.23 -9.39 -4.69
N ILE A 62 -2.32 -10.71 -4.76
CA ILE A 62 -1.18 -11.59 -4.49
C ILE A 62 -0.02 -11.30 -5.44
N ASN A 63 -0.33 -10.99 -6.70
CA ASN A 63 0.70 -10.64 -7.69
C ASN A 63 1.18 -9.19 -7.59
N GLY A 64 0.57 -8.38 -6.71
CA GLY A 64 0.97 -7.00 -6.50
C GLY A 64 0.59 -6.04 -7.62
N GLU A 65 -0.26 -6.46 -8.56
CA GLU A 65 -0.60 -5.61 -9.70
C GLU A 65 -1.63 -4.55 -9.33
N VAL A 66 -1.28 -3.30 -9.59
CA VAL A 66 -2.16 -2.15 -9.33
C VAL A 66 -2.17 -1.27 -10.57
N SER A 67 -3.11 -0.34 -10.64
CA SER A 67 -3.22 0.60 -11.76
C SER A 67 -3.33 2.01 -11.21
N GLY A 68 -2.23 2.71 -11.16
CA GLY A 68 -2.17 4.09 -10.73
C GLY A 68 -1.58 4.98 -11.82
N THR A 69 -1.50 6.27 -11.53
CA THR A 69 -0.96 7.26 -12.44
C THR A 69 0.45 7.67 -11.97
N LYS A 70 1.26 8.08 -12.93
CA LYS A 70 2.61 8.59 -12.62
C LYS A 70 2.53 9.65 -11.53
N ASN A 71 3.48 9.58 -10.60
CA ASN A 71 3.65 10.50 -9.47
C ASN A 71 2.59 10.39 -8.37
N GLN A 72 1.65 9.48 -8.47
CA GLN A 72 0.80 9.15 -7.32
C GLN A 72 1.58 8.32 -6.32
N VAL A 73 1.09 8.26 -5.09
CA VAL A 73 1.70 7.46 -4.03
C VAL A 73 0.79 6.31 -3.70
N ILE A 74 1.36 5.10 -3.63
CA ILE A 74 0.66 3.95 -3.09
C ILE A 74 1.05 3.81 -1.62
N THR A 75 0.05 3.75 -0.74
CA THR A 75 0.26 3.50 0.68
C THR A 75 -0.23 2.11 1.00
N ILE A 76 0.62 1.29 1.61
CA ILE A 76 0.30 -0.09 1.94
C ILE A 76 0.31 -0.22 3.45
N VAL A 77 -0.76 -0.79 4.00
CA VAL A 77 -0.92 -0.97 5.44
C VAL A 77 -1.29 -2.41 5.73
N ASP A 78 -0.54 -3.04 6.62
CA ASP A 78 -0.91 -4.34 7.15
C ASP A 78 -1.80 -4.11 8.36
N VAL A 79 -2.96 -4.75 8.38
CA VAL A 79 -3.95 -4.60 9.45
C VAL A 79 -4.25 -5.95 10.08
N ASP A 80 -4.62 -5.91 11.36
CA ASP A 80 -5.00 -7.12 12.08
C ASP A 80 -6.46 -7.50 11.76
N SER A 81 -6.99 -8.50 12.48
CA SER A 81 -8.36 -8.98 12.24
C SER A 81 -9.42 -7.92 12.53
N LYS A 82 -9.07 -6.85 13.21
CA LYS A 82 -9.96 -5.72 13.52
C LYS A 82 -9.67 -4.51 12.64
N PHE A 83 -8.87 -4.68 11.58
CA PHE A 83 -8.48 -3.62 10.65
C PHE A 83 -7.67 -2.50 11.30
N LYS A 84 -6.95 -2.81 12.36
CA LYS A 84 -6.06 -1.85 13.01
C LYS A 84 -4.67 -1.95 12.41
N ALA A 85 -4.08 -0.79 12.09
CA ALA A 85 -2.79 -0.74 11.42
C ALA A 85 -1.68 -1.30 12.30
N ARG A 86 -0.86 -2.17 11.72
CA ARG A 86 0.29 -2.79 12.39
C ARG A 86 1.59 -2.49 11.67
N ALA A 87 1.53 -2.22 10.36
CA ALA A 87 2.70 -1.87 9.56
C ALA A 87 2.27 -0.98 8.40
N LYS A 88 3.17 -0.14 7.93
CA LYS A 88 2.88 0.80 6.85
C LYS A 88 4.11 0.96 5.97
N GLY A 89 3.87 1.05 4.66
CA GLY A 89 4.89 1.44 3.70
C GLY A 89 4.27 2.26 2.59
N GLU A 90 5.10 3.06 1.89
CA GLU A 90 4.62 3.83 0.77
C GLU A 90 5.70 3.98 -0.29
N SER A 91 5.29 4.25 -1.51
CA SER A 91 6.21 4.49 -2.62
C SER A 91 5.52 5.32 -3.69
N VAL A 92 6.31 6.09 -4.44
CA VAL A 92 5.79 6.86 -5.57
C VAL A 92 5.66 5.92 -6.76
N LEU A 93 4.53 6.02 -7.47
CA LEU A 93 4.27 5.16 -8.63
C LEU A 93 4.99 5.70 -9.87
N PRO A 94 5.71 4.83 -10.61
CA PRO A 94 6.26 5.20 -11.90
C PRO A 94 5.17 5.21 -12.97
N GLU A 95 5.45 5.87 -14.08
CA GLU A 95 4.54 5.87 -15.22
C GLU A 95 4.36 4.46 -15.76
N PRO A 96 3.12 4.01 -16.02
CA PRO A 96 2.90 2.70 -16.62
C PRO A 96 3.56 2.61 -17.99
N THR A 97 4.02 1.41 -18.35
CA THR A 97 4.60 1.21 -19.67
C THR A 97 3.49 1.05 -20.72
N THR A 98 3.80 1.39 -21.97
CA THR A 98 2.87 1.14 -23.07
C THR A 98 3.09 -0.27 -23.60
N GLY A 99 2.05 -0.89 -24.11
CA GLY A 99 2.08 -2.30 -24.48
C GLY A 99 2.56 -2.58 -25.90
N ASP A 100 3.64 -1.97 -26.32
CA ASP A 100 4.15 -2.20 -27.69
C ASP A 100 4.92 -3.48 -27.81
#